data_d90ec0c1fa567099b268e920a27a2cd7
#
_entry.id   d90ec0c1fa567099b268e920a27a2cd7
#
_cell.length_a   1.000
_cell.length_b   1.000
_cell.length_c   1.000
_cell.angle_alpha   90.00
_cell.angle_beta   90.00
_cell.angle_gamma   90.00
#
_symmetry.space_group_name_H-M   'P 1'
#
loop_
_entity.id
_entity.type
_entity.pdbx_description
1 polymer ?
#
loop_
_entity_poly.entity_id
_entity_poly.type
_entity_poly.pdbx_seq_one_letter_code
_entity_poly.pdbx_strand_id
1 'polypeptide(L)'
;MYPSETQLSKHFKLRELEKSQVALRNHIDNSVKDKTTFNNLKTLCGEILEPVRNHFGKPFTPSSGYRCLELNRKLCSRDTSQHTLGQAVD
;
A
#
# COMPACT_ATOMS: atom_id res chain seq x y z
N MET A 1 -11.43 -8.31 -5.49
CA MET A 1 -10.05 -7.95 -5.87
C MET A 1 -10.10 -6.72 -6.77
N TYR A 2 -9.19 -5.80 -6.57
CA TYR A 2 -9.10 -4.58 -7.37
C TYR A 2 -7.97 -4.70 -8.39
N PRO A 3 -8.16 -4.21 -9.63
CA PRO A 3 -7.07 -4.22 -10.61
C PRO A 3 -5.85 -3.42 -10.14
N SER A 4 -4.66 -3.97 -10.34
CA SER A 4 -3.41 -3.33 -9.90
C SER A 4 -3.17 -1.95 -10.54
N GLU A 5 -3.73 -1.72 -11.73
CA GLU A 5 -3.62 -0.44 -12.43
C GLU A 5 -4.63 0.61 -11.96
N THR A 6 -5.46 0.28 -10.95
CA THR A 6 -6.42 1.23 -10.39
C THR A 6 -5.70 2.46 -9.85
N GLN A 7 -6.16 3.64 -10.28
CA GLN A 7 -5.61 4.91 -9.83
C GLN A 7 -6.17 5.24 -8.45
N LEU A 8 -5.32 5.40 -7.45
CA LEU A 8 -5.74 5.78 -6.09
C LEU A 8 -5.79 7.28 -5.93
N SER A 9 -4.88 8.00 -6.60
CA SER A 9 -4.82 9.45 -6.61
C SER A 9 -4.12 9.89 -7.89
N LYS A 10 -3.90 11.19 -8.06
CA LYS A 10 -3.32 11.73 -9.29
C LYS A 10 -2.01 11.07 -9.68
N HIS A 11 -1.15 10.72 -8.70
CA HIS A 11 0.21 10.23 -8.96
C HIS A 11 0.47 8.82 -8.43
N PHE A 12 -0.48 8.17 -7.78
CA PHE A 12 -0.27 6.87 -7.15
C PHE A 12 -1.29 5.85 -7.62
N LYS A 13 -0.79 4.67 -8.00
CA LYS A 13 -1.61 3.53 -8.41
C LYS A 13 -1.60 2.46 -7.35
N LEU A 14 -2.63 1.61 -7.33
CA LEU A 14 -2.77 0.54 -6.35
C LEU A 14 -1.54 -0.38 -6.33
N ARG A 15 -0.97 -0.71 -7.49
CA ARG A 15 0.21 -1.59 -7.56
C ARG A 15 1.39 -1.05 -6.75
N GLU A 16 1.54 0.27 -6.65
CA GLU A 16 2.65 0.88 -5.90
C GLU A 16 2.48 0.64 -4.40
N LEU A 17 1.24 0.54 -3.93
CA LEU A 17 0.93 0.33 -2.52
C LEU A 17 0.89 -1.16 -2.15
N GLU A 18 0.71 -2.04 -3.14
CA GLU A 18 0.68 -3.49 -2.93
C GLU A 18 2.05 -4.15 -3.13
N LYS A 19 3.00 -3.46 -3.71
CA LYS A 19 4.29 -4.03 -4.10
C LYS A 19 5.08 -4.53 -2.91
N SER A 20 5.59 -5.77 -2.99
CA SER A 20 6.44 -6.36 -1.97
C SER A 20 7.34 -7.43 -2.60
N GLN A 21 8.66 -7.27 -2.46
CA GLN A 21 9.62 -8.28 -2.90
C GLN A 21 9.53 -9.54 -2.04
N VAL A 22 9.24 -9.40 -0.75
CA VAL A 22 9.09 -10.55 0.15
C VAL A 22 7.87 -11.38 -0.24
N ALA A 23 6.75 -10.72 -0.53
CA ALA A 23 5.54 -11.40 -0.99
C ALA A 23 5.81 -12.16 -2.29
N LEU A 24 6.50 -11.52 -3.24
CA LEU A 24 6.81 -12.13 -4.53
C LEU A 24 7.67 -13.38 -4.36
N ARG A 25 8.73 -13.31 -3.56
CA ARG A 25 9.64 -14.44 -3.32
C ARG A 25 8.97 -15.60 -2.58
N ASN A 26 7.98 -15.33 -1.74
CA ASN A 26 7.30 -16.34 -0.95
C ASN A 26 5.94 -16.74 -1.54
N HIS A 27 5.63 -16.29 -2.76
CA HIS A 27 4.38 -16.59 -3.45
C HIS A 27 3.15 -16.20 -2.63
N ILE A 28 3.22 -15.06 -1.92
CA ILE A 28 2.12 -14.52 -1.13
C ILE A 28 1.34 -13.53 -2.00
N ASP A 29 0.02 -13.74 -2.10
CA ASP A 29 -0.87 -12.81 -2.79
C ASP A 29 -1.14 -11.61 -1.88
N ASN A 30 -0.46 -10.50 -2.14
CA ASN A 30 -0.58 -9.26 -1.35
C ASN A 30 -1.57 -8.27 -1.98
N SER A 31 -2.51 -8.72 -2.79
CA SER A 31 -3.49 -7.83 -3.39
C SER A 31 -4.57 -7.41 -2.38
N VAL A 32 -5.03 -6.16 -2.49
CA VAL A 32 -6.13 -5.65 -1.65
C VAL A 32 -7.44 -6.29 -2.10
N LYS A 33 -8.19 -6.82 -1.15
CA LYS A 33 -9.44 -7.57 -1.43
C LYS A 33 -10.67 -6.94 -0.82
N ASP A 34 -10.53 -6.10 0.20
CA ASP A 34 -11.67 -5.50 0.88
C ASP A 34 -11.78 -4.00 0.61
N LYS A 35 -13.02 -3.52 0.60
CA LYS A 35 -13.34 -2.12 0.28
C LYS A 35 -12.78 -1.15 1.32
N THR A 36 -12.80 -1.53 2.59
CA THR A 36 -12.31 -0.67 3.68
C THR A 36 -10.83 -0.37 3.50
N THR A 37 -10.00 -1.40 3.25
CA THR A 37 -8.57 -1.22 3.00
C THR A 37 -8.34 -0.40 1.74
N PHE A 38 -9.09 -0.65 0.67
CA PHE A 38 -8.99 0.11 -0.57
C PHE A 38 -9.26 1.60 -0.32
N ASN A 39 -10.32 1.92 0.42
CA ASN A 39 -10.65 3.31 0.74
C ASN A 39 -9.61 3.96 1.63
N ASN A 40 -9.03 3.20 2.58
CA ASN A 40 -7.95 3.70 3.44
C ASN A 40 -6.71 4.06 2.61
N LEU A 41 -6.36 3.26 1.61
CA LEU A 41 -5.24 3.55 0.71
C LEU A 41 -5.52 4.78 -0.15
N LYS A 42 -6.74 4.96 -0.64
CA LYS A 42 -7.12 6.16 -1.38
C LYS A 42 -6.96 7.41 -0.53
N THR A 43 -7.41 7.36 0.71
CA THR A 43 -7.30 8.47 1.67
C THR A 43 -5.84 8.78 1.95
N LEU A 44 -5.03 7.75 2.20
CA LEU A 44 -3.61 7.90 2.46
C LEU A 44 -2.89 8.58 1.28
N CYS A 45 -3.17 8.14 0.06
CA CYS A 45 -2.58 8.72 -1.13
C CYS A 45 -3.00 10.18 -1.32
N GLY A 46 -4.30 10.46 -1.24
CA GLY A 46 -4.82 11.81 -1.50
C GLY A 46 -4.46 12.83 -0.44
N GLU A 47 -4.50 12.43 0.84
CA GLU A 47 -4.33 13.37 1.95
C GLU A 47 -2.91 13.47 2.48
N ILE A 48 -2.07 12.47 2.23
CA ILE A 48 -0.70 12.43 2.75
C ILE A 48 0.33 12.34 1.64
N LEU A 49 0.26 11.34 0.79
CA LEU A 49 1.31 11.10 -0.21
C LEU A 49 1.35 12.18 -1.29
N GLU A 50 0.20 12.65 -1.77
CA GLU A 50 0.18 13.73 -2.77
C GLU A 50 0.76 15.03 -2.24
N PRO A 51 0.36 15.51 -1.03
CA PRO A 51 1.00 16.70 -0.45
C PRO A 51 2.50 16.54 -0.26
N VAL A 52 2.98 15.38 0.20
CA VAL A 52 4.41 15.12 0.38
C VAL A 52 5.13 15.19 -0.97
N ARG A 53 4.58 14.58 -2.01
CA ARG A 53 5.13 14.61 -3.35
C ARG A 53 5.22 16.06 -3.88
N ASN A 54 4.16 16.84 -3.67
CA ASN A 54 4.15 18.25 -4.10
C ASN A 54 5.17 19.09 -3.35
N HIS A 55 5.34 18.82 -2.05
CA HIS A 55 6.31 19.55 -1.23
C HIS A 55 7.75 19.34 -1.73
N PHE A 56 8.12 18.10 -2.04
CA PHE A 56 9.46 17.79 -2.51
C PHE A 56 9.65 18.01 -4.02
N GLY A 57 8.56 18.15 -4.77
CA GLY A 57 8.60 18.38 -6.22
C GLY A 57 9.17 17.24 -7.03
N LYS A 58 9.22 16.02 -6.46
CA LYS A 58 9.78 14.83 -7.11
C LYS A 58 8.87 13.63 -6.95
N PRO A 59 8.77 12.77 -8.00
CA PRO A 59 8.10 11.48 -7.85
C PRO A 59 8.84 10.60 -6.83
N PHE A 60 8.07 9.80 -6.09
CA PHE A 60 8.64 8.75 -5.25
C PHE A 60 7.68 7.57 -5.21
N THR A 61 8.20 6.39 -4.85
CA THR A 61 7.41 5.18 -4.67
C THR A 61 7.61 4.69 -3.24
N PRO A 62 6.52 4.47 -2.48
CA PRO A 62 6.67 3.90 -1.14
C PRO A 62 7.41 2.56 -1.19
N SER A 63 8.30 2.33 -0.24
CA SER A 63 9.03 1.07 -0.16
C SER A 63 8.18 -0.05 0.43
N SER A 64 7.19 0.28 1.25
CA SER A 64 6.23 -0.67 1.80
C SER A 64 4.92 0.05 2.09
N GLY A 65 3.84 -0.39 1.49
CA GLY A 65 2.51 0.15 1.72
C GLY A 65 1.62 -0.90 2.38
N TYR A 66 0.55 -1.32 1.69
CA TYR A 66 -0.34 -2.34 2.19
C TYR A 66 0.38 -3.69 2.36
N ARG A 67 0.07 -4.38 3.46
CA ARG A 67 0.48 -5.78 3.70
C ARG A 67 -0.74 -6.59 4.06
N CYS A 68 -0.98 -7.70 3.36
CA CYS A 68 -1.96 -8.67 3.81
C CYS A 68 -1.47 -9.32 5.11
N LEU A 69 -2.39 -9.94 5.86
CA LEU A 69 -2.05 -10.50 7.17
C LEU A 69 -0.93 -11.53 7.08
N GLU A 70 -0.98 -12.39 6.06
CA GLU A 70 0.04 -13.42 5.83
C GLU A 70 1.42 -12.80 5.65
N LEU A 71 1.54 -11.78 4.78
CA LEU A 71 2.80 -11.09 4.55
C LEU A 71 3.29 -10.38 5.81
N ASN A 72 2.38 -9.73 6.53
CA ASN A 72 2.71 -9.00 7.74
C ASN A 72 3.31 -9.95 8.80
N ARG A 73 2.74 -11.13 8.94
CA ARG A 73 3.26 -12.16 9.85
C ARG A 73 4.62 -12.69 9.38
N LYS A 74 4.81 -12.87 8.07
CA LYS A 74 6.09 -13.30 7.49
C LYS A 74 7.21 -12.30 7.82
N LEU A 75 6.89 -11.03 7.90
CA LEU A 75 7.83 -9.95 8.26
C LEU A 75 7.98 -9.80 9.78
N CYS A 76 7.38 -10.69 10.57
CA CYS A 76 7.41 -10.67 12.04
C CYS A 76 6.81 -9.38 12.63
N SER A 77 5.87 -8.77 11.93
CA SER A 77 5.17 -7.59 12.40
C SER A 77 3.91 -7.98 13.17
N ARG A 78 3.36 -7.06 13.97
CA ARG A 78 2.15 -7.33 14.75
C ARG A 78 0.93 -7.38 13.84
N ASP A 79 -0.05 -8.24 14.16
CA ASP A 79 -1.31 -8.32 13.43
C ASP A 79 -2.10 -7.01 13.47
N THR A 80 -1.83 -6.14 14.45
CA THR A 80 -2.45 -4.82 14.58
C THR A 80 -1.75 -3.73 13.78
N SER A 81 -0.73 -4.07 12.97
CA SER A 81 -0.01 -3.10 12.16
C SER A 81 -0.96 -2.32 11.24
N GLN A 82 -0.77 -1.00 11.17
CA GLN A 82 -1.55 -0.15 10.27
C GLN A 82 -1.31 -0.45 8.80
N HIS A 83 -0.21 -1.13 8.44
CA HIS A 83 0.02 -1.60 7.06
C HIS A 83 -1.06 -2.58 6.60
N THR A 84 -1.60 -3.40 7.51
CA THR A 84 -2.67 -4.35 7.17
C THR A 84 -4.01 -3.66 6.93
N LEU A 85 -4.17 -2.43 7.40
CA LEU A 85 -5.39 -1.63 7.24
C LEU A 85 -5.31 -0.67 6.04
N GLY A 86 -4.15 -0.58 5.37
CA GLY A 86 -3.95 0.39 4.31
C GLY A 86 -3.77 1.81 4.82
N GLN A 87 -3.29 1.97 6.05
CA GLN A 87 -3.17 3.28 6.72
C GLN A 87 -1.72 3.69 6.96
N ALA A 88 -0.74 2.94 6.47
CA ALA A 88 0.67 3.26 6.65
C ALA A 88 1.49 2.94 5.42
N VAL A 89 2.55 3.71 5.21
CA VAL A 89 3.59 3.46 4.19
C VAL A 89 4.96 3.74 4.79
N ASP A 90 5.95 3.07 4.24
CA ASP A 90 7.35 3.34 4.58
C ASP A 90 8.06 4.09 3.46
#